data_983924dd4396eda799d16ccc0a645b07
#
_entry.id   983924dd4396eda799d16ccc0a645b07
#
_cell.length_a   1.000
_cell.length_b   1.000
_cell.length_c   1.000
_cell.angle_alpha   90.00
_cell.angle_beta   90.00
_cell.angle_gamma   90.00
#
_symmetry.space_group_name_H-M   'P 1'
#
loop_
_entity.id
_entity.type
_entity.pdbx_description
1 polymer ?
#
loop_
_entity_poly.entity_id
_entity_poly.type
_entity_poly.pdbx_seq_one_letter_code
_entity_poly.pdbx_strand_id
1 'polypeptide(L)'
;MTQALKGRKLLLVGFTLFSMFFGAGNLIFPPDLGAKAGTNFWPAFLGLAISAVGLPVAGVIAVARADGLDKLAGRVHPVFAQVFMILIYLSIGPCLAIPRTASTSFAMLTPLLGSSAGLQLGYSVLFFGVAFLVALRPDRLTRWL
;
A
#
# COMPACT_ATOMS: atom_id res chain seq x y z
N MET A 1 -21.06 16.96 14.18
CA MET A 1 -21.34 17.57 12.86
C MET A 1 -20.07 17.48 12.04
N THR A 2 -19.99 16.55 11.09
CA THR A 2 -18.87 16.40 10.18
C THR A 2 -18.91 17.53 9.15
N GLN A 3 -18.03 18.52 9.30
CA GLN A 3 -17.88 19.54 8.27
C GLN A 3 -17.38 18.87 7.00
N ALA A 4 -18.15 18.94 5.92
CA ALA A 4 -17.75 18.46 4.63
C ALA A 4 -16.47 19.21 4.17
N LEU A 5 -15.43 18.46 3.87
CA LEU A 5 -14.18 19.00 3.36
C LEU A 5 -14.45 19.63 1.98
N LYS A 6 -14.04 20.87 1.77
CA LYS A 6 -14.25 21.60 0.50
C LYS A 6 -12.91 22.09 -0.06
N GLY A 7 -12.84 22.17 -1.39
CA GLY A 7 -11.72 22.76 -2.12
C GLY A 7 -10.38 22.08 -1.85
N ARG A 8 -9.34 22.86 -1.53
CA ARG A 8 -7.96 22.40 -1.35
C ARG A 8 -7.82 21.27 -0.30
N LYS A 9 -8.60 21.32 0.78
CA LYS A 9 -8.58 20.29 1.81
C LYS A 9 -9.07 18.93 1.31
N LEU A 10 -10.11 18.93 0.47
CA LEU A 10 -10.61 17.72 -0.18
C LEU A 10 -9.57 17.11 -1.12
N LEU A 11 -8.89 17.94 -1.92
CA LEU A 11 -7.81 17.51 -2.81
C LEU A 11 -6.64 16.90 -2.02
N LEU A 12 -6.21 17.56 -0.94
CA LEU A 12 -5.12 17.04 -0.10
C LEU A 12 -5.45 15.67 0.50
N VAL A 13 -6.66 15.51 1.05
CA VAL A 13 -7.12 14.21 1.57
C VAL A 13 -7.20 13.17 0.45
N GLY A 14 -7.70 13.56 -0.73
CA GLY A 14 -7.77 12.69 -1.91
C GLY A 14 -6.39 12.22 -2.36
N PHE A 15 -5.39 13.11 -2.45
CA PHE A 15 -4.01 12.74 -2.78
C PHE A 15 -3.35 11.88 -1.70
N THR A 16 -3.64 12.15 -0.43
CA THR A 16 -3.14 11.31 0.66
C THR A 16 -3.69 9.89 0.56
N LEU A 17 -5.00 9.74 0.35
CA LEU A 17 -5.62 8.44 0.13
C LEU A 17 -5.05 7.75 -1.12
N PHE A 18 -4.91 8.48 -2.23
CA PHE A 18 -4.29 7.96 -3.44
C PHE A 18 -2.89 7.42 -3.17
N SER A 19 -2.03 8.18 -2.46
CA SER A 19 -0.67 7.74 -2.14
C SER A 19 -0.60 6.51 -1.24
N MET A 20 -1.61 6.31 -0.38
CA MET A 20 -1.70 5.11 0.46
C MET A 20 -2.10 3.85 -0.32
N PHE A 21 -2.96 4.00 -1.32
CA PHE A 21 -3.45 2.87 -2.11
C PHE A 21 -2.63 2.61 -3.37
N PHE A 22 -1.96 3.63 -3.91
CA PHE A 22 -1.14 3.49 -5.11
C PHE A 22 0.26 3.00 -4.77
N GLY A 23 0.55 1.75 -5.10
CA GLY A 23 1.84 1.12 -4.85
C GLY A 23 2.42 0.47 -6.11
N ALA A 24 3.63 -0.08 -5.98
CA ALA A 24 4.32 -0.79 -7.07
C ALA A 24 3.49 -1.93 -7.67
N GLY A 25 2.63 -2.57 -6.88
CA GLY A 25 1.72 -3.61 -7.35
C GLY A 25 0.75 -3.11 -8.42
N ASN A 26 0.28 -1.87 -8.31
CA ASN A 26 -0.66 -1.28 -9.27
C ASN A 26 0.00 -1.02 -10.65
N LEU A 27 1.33 -0.92 -10.70
CA LEU A 27 2.08 -0.78 -11.94
C LEU A 27 2.48 -2.13 -12.55
N ILE A 28 2.68 -3.16 -11.73
CA ILE A 28 3.19 -4.46 -12.15
C ILE A 28 2.07 -5.43 -12.50
N PHE A 29 1.06 -5.55 -11.62
CA PHE A 29 0.03 -6.58 -11.78
C PHE A 29 -0.90 -6.39 -12.99
N PRO A 30 -1.40 -5.17 -13.32
CA PRO A 30 -2.27 -5.02 -14.47
C PRO A 30 -1.60 -5.35 -15.81
N PRO A 31 -0.36 -4.90 -16.12
CA PRO A 31 0.34 -5.32 -17.33
C PRO A 31 0.66 -6.82 -17.39
N ASP A 32 1.10 -7.41 -16.27
CA ASP A 32 1.38 -8.85 -16.18
C ASP A 32 0.12 -9.69 -16.40
N LEU A 33 -0.99 -9.28 -15.79
CA LEU A 33 -2.29 -9.91 -16.01
C LEU A 33 -2.72 -9.79 -17.47
N GLY A 34 -2.57 -8.61 -18.08
CA GLY A 34 -2.89 -8.38 -19.48
C GLY A 34 -2.10 -9.27 -20.41
N ALA A 35 -0.79 -9.42 -20.17
CA ALA A 35 0.08 -10.29 -20.94
C ALA A 35 -0.29 -11.78 -20.82
N LYS A 36 -0.72 -12.24 -19.65
CA LYS A 36 -1.10 -13.63 -19.36
C LYS A 36 -2.52 -13.98 -19.80
N ALA A 37 -3.43 -13.02 -19.76
CA ALA A 37 -4.85 -13.26 -20.03
C ALA A 37 -5.16 -13.48 -21.52
N GLY A 38 -4.35 -12.93 -22.43
CA GLY A 38 -4.55 -13.09 -23.87
C GLY A 38 -5.97 -12.71 -24.30
N THR A 39 -6.69 -13.65 -24.91
CA THR A 39 -8.07 -13.45 -25.37
C THR A 39 -9.08 -13.24 -24.24
N ASN A 40 -8.77 -13.69 -23.01
CA ASN A 40 -9.62 -13.56 -21.82
C ASN A 40 -9.33 -12.29 -21.00
N PHE A 41 -8.80 -11.26 -21.66
CA PHE A 41 -8.45 -9.99 -21.00
C PHE A 41 -9.59 -9.37 -20.18
N TRP A 42 -10.78 -9.28 -20.76
CA TRP A 42 -11.92 -8.61 -20.10
C TRP A 42 -12.38 -9.27 -18.80
N PRO A 43 -12.61 -10.61 -18.74
CA PRO A 43 -12.94 -11.28 -17.49
C PRO A 43 -11.82 -11.13 -16.44
N ALA A 44 -10.57 -11.24 -16.85
CA ALA A 44 -9.42 -11.09 -15.96
C ALA A 44 -9.32 -9.65 -15.40
N PHE A 45 -9.51 -8.66 -16.25
CA PHE A 45 -9.52 -7.24 -15.85
C PHE A 45 -10.66 -6.92 -14.88
N LEU A 46 -11.88 -7.41 -15.13
CA LEU A 46 -13.01 -7.23 -14.22
C LEU A 46 -12.75 -7.88 -12.85
N GLY A 47 -12.19 -9.10 -12.84
CA GLY A 47 -11.79 -9.76 -11.59
C GLY A 47 -10.75 -8.94 -10.82
N LEU A 48 -9.73 -8.43 -11.51
CA LEU A 48 -8.72 -7.56 -10.90
C LEU A 48 -9.35 -6.24 -10.38
N ALA A 49 -10.21 -5.60 -11.15
CA ALA A 49 -10.85 -4.35 -10.74
C ALA A 49 -11.72 -4.53 -9.49
N ILE A 50 -12.50 -5.62 -9.42
CA ILE A 50 -13.31 -5.93 -8.24
C ILE A 50 -12.43 -6.20 -7.02
N SER A 51 -11.37 -6.98 -7.17
CA SER A 51 -10.50 -7.34 -6.04
C SER A 51 -9.56 -6.20 -5.63
N ALA A 52 -8.97 -5.48 -6.58
CA ALA A 52 -7.96 -4.44 -6.28
C ALA A 52 -8.57 -3.07 -5.96
N VAL A 53 -9.79 -2.80 -6.40
CA VAL A 53 -10.48 -1.53 -6.15
C VAL A 53 -11.72 -1.73 -5.29
N GLY A 54 -12.60 -2.66 -5.67
CA GLY A 54 -13.88 -2.87 -5.00
C GLY A 54 -13.72 -3.28 -3.54
N LEU A 55 -12.91 -4.29 -3.25
CA LEU A 55 -12.70 -4.77 -1.88
C LEU A 55 -12.03 -3.73 -0.96
N PRO A 56 -10.95 -3.03 -1.37
CA PRO A 56 -10.37 -1.97 -0.55
C PRO A 56 -11.34 -0.84 -0.25
N VAL A 57 -12.11 -0.38 -1.25
CA VAL A 57 -13.11 0.66 -1.05
C VAL A 57 -14.21 0.21 -0.09
N ALA A 58 -14.71 -1.02 -0.25
CA ALA A 58 -15.68 -1.59 0.68
C ALA A 58 -15.12 -1.70 2.10
N GLY A 59 -13.83 -2.09 2.23
CA GLY A 59 -13.13 -2.15 3.51
C GLY A 59 -13.05 -0.79 4.19
N VAL A 60 -12.67 0.27 3.47
CA VAL A 60 -12.63 1.66 3.99
C VAL A 60 -14.02 2.10 4.46
N ILE A 61 -15.06 1.83 3.68
CA ILE A 61 -16.43 2.18 4.05
C ILE A 61 -16.87 1.42 5.32
N ALA A 62 -16.55 0.14 5.42
CA ALA A 62 -16.90 -0.68 6.57
C ALA A 62 -16.22 -0.18 7.86
N VAL A 63 -14.91 0.11 7.78
CA VAL A 63 -14.14 0.65 8.91
C VAL A 63 -14.63 2.04 9.31
N ALA A 64 -14.92 2.90 8.32
CA ALA A 64 -15.43 4.24 8.59
C ALA A 64 -16.81 4.22 9.26
N ARG A 65 -17.69 3.28 8.88
CA ARG A 65 -19.01 3.09 9.51
C ARG A 65 -18.95 2.47 10.89
N ALA A 66 -17.88 1.76 11.19
CA ALA A 66 -17.67 1.13 12.49
C ALA A 66 -16.92 2.02 13.51
N ASP A 67 -16.55 3.25 13.11
CA ASP A 67 -15.69 4.16 13.89
C ASP A 67 -14.33 3.58 14.25
N GLY A 68 -13.77 2.78 13.37
CA GLY A 68 -12.43 2.23 13.51
C GLY A 68 -12.36 0.71 13.34
N LEU A 69 -11.17 0.24 13.00
CA LEU A 69 -10.91 -1.18 12.75
C LEU A 69 -10.98 -2.01 14.04
N ASP A 70 -10.53 -1.47 15.14
CA ASP A 70 -10.59 -2.06 16.49
C ASP A 70 -12.03 -2.33 16.93
N LYS A 71 -12.93 -1.37 16.71
CA LYS A 71 -14.36 -1.53 17.00
C LYS A 71 -15.02 -2.54 16.07
N LEU A 72 -14.63 -2.54 14.79
CA LEU A 72 -15.16 -3.49 13.82
C LEU A 72 -14.77 -4.94 14.19
N ALA A 73 -13.48 -5.17 14.46
CA ALA A 73 -12.95 -6.47 14.86
C ALA A 73 -13.43 -6.89 16.27
N GLY A 74 -13.58 -5.93 17.17
CA GLY A 74 -14.06 -6.13 18.53
C GLY A 74 -15.49 -6.64 18.63
N ARG A 75 -16.30 -6.49 17.56
CA ARG A 75 -17.66 -7.08 17.48
C ARG A 75 -17.64 -8.61 17.47
N VAL A 76 -16.55 -9.21 17.05
CA VAL A 76 -16.39 -10.68 17.08
C VAL A 76 -15.95 -11.10 18.47
N HIS A 77 -14.80 -10.61 18.94
CA HIS A 77 -14.23 -10.85 20.26
C HIS A 77 -13.09 -9.87 20.54
N PRO A 78 -12.90 -9.37 21.79
CA PRO A 78 -11.83 -8.44 22.12
C PRO A 78 -10.43 -8.99 21.83
N VAL A 79 -10.17 -10.26 22.17
CA VAL A 79 -8.88 -10.93 21.89
C VAL A 79 -8.65 -11.07 20.39
N PHE A 80 -9.69 -11.37 19.61
CA PHE A 80 -9.61 -11.41 18.15
C PHE A 80 -9.17 -10.06 17.59
N ALA A 81 -9.76 -8.96 18.07
CA ALA A 81 -9.39 -7.62 17.61
C ALA A 81 -7.90 -7.34 17.85
N GLN A 82 -7.39 -7.65 19.04
CA GLN A 82 -5.97 -7.43 19.37
C GLN A 82 -5.02 -8.26 18.50
N VAL A 83 -5.29 -9.56 18.38
CA VAL A 83 -4.47 -10.47 17.56
C VAL A 83 -4.51 -10.04 16.09
N PHE A 84 -5.68 -9.70 15.58
CA PHE A 84 -5.86 -9.25 14.20
C PHE A 84 -5.12 -7.95 13.90
N MET A 85 -5.16 -6.98 14.82
CA MET A 85 -4.41 -5.73 14.69
C MET A 85 -2.89 -5.98 14.69
N ILE A 86 -2.40 -6.83 15.59
CA ILE A 86 -0.98 -7.21 15.63
C ILE A 86 -0.56 -7.86 14.31
N LEU A 87 -1.36 -8.80 13.79
CA LEU A 87 -1.07 -9.47 12.52
C LEU A 87 -1.04 -8.50 11.35
N ILE A 88 -1.96 -7.52 11.29
CA ILE A 88 -1.95 -6.47 10.26
C ILE A 88 -0.66 -5.65 10.34
N TYR A 89 -0.29 -5.16 11.53
CA TYR A 89 0.92 -4.36 11.70
C TYR A 89 2.19 -5.13 11.37
N LEU A 90 2.29 -6.39 11.77
CA LEU A 90 3.41 -7.25 11.40
C LEU A 90 3.48 -7.52 9.89
N SER A 91 2.34 -7.77 9.26
CA SER A 91 2.27 -8.02 7.81
C SER A 91 2.63 -6.79 6.98
N ILE A 92 2.09 -5.63 7.35
CA ILE A 92 2.37 -4.37 6.63
C ILE A 92 3.80 -3.90 6.92
N GLY A 93 4.23 -3.99 8.17
CA GLY A 93 5.56 -3.56 8.60
C GLY A 93 6.66 -4.54 8.16
N PRO A 94 7.30 -5.23 9.13
CA PRO A 94 8.56 -5.93 8.89
C PRO A 94 8.44 -7.18 8.02
N CYS A 95 7.26 -7.83 7.97
CA CYS A 95 7.17 -9.16 7.36
C CYS A 95 6.97 -9.15 5.85
N LEU A 96 6.19 -8.22 5.31
CA LEU A 96 5.78 -8.31 3.91
C LEU A 96 5.88 -6.99 3.13
N ALA A 97 5.15 -5.95 3.54
CA ALA A 97 4.98 -4.79 2.68
C ALA A 97 6.25 -3.94 2.58
N ILE A 98 6.93 -3.65 3.68
CA ILE A 98 8.14 -2.83 3.70
C ILE A 98 9.29 -3.53 2.95
N PRO A 99 9.67 -4.79 3.23
CA PRO A 99 10.73 -5.47 2.48
C PRO A 99 10.44 -5.58 0.99
N ARG A 100 9.17 -5.77 0.63
CA ARG A 100 8.74 -5.86 -0.77
C ARG A 100 8.99 -4.56 -1.54
N THR A 101 8.91 -3.38 -0.92
CA THR A 101 9.15 -2.12 -1.61
C THR A 101 10.58 -2.03 -2.16
N ALA A 102 11.58 -2.43 -1.40
CA ALA A 102 12.97 -2.45 -1.84
C ALA A 102 13.20 -3.49 -2.94
N SER A 103 12.66 -4.70 -2.79
CA SER A 103 12.85 -5.78 -3.77
C SER A 103 12.17 -5.48 -5.11
N THR A 104 10.95 -4.94 -5.11
CA THR A 104 10.26 -4.55 -6.35
C THR A 104 10.93 -3.37 -7.02
N SER A 105 11.42 -2.40 -6.26
CA SER A 105 12.16 -1.27 -6.77
C SER A 105 13.50 -1.70 -7.40
N PHE A 106 14.23 -2.64 -6.77
CA PHE A 106 15.43 -3.23 -7.33
C PHE A 106 15.14 -4.03 -8.61
N ALA A 107 14.03 -4.77 -8.66
CA ALA A 107 13.64 -5.55 -9.83
C ALA A 107 13.49 -4.68 -11.10
N MET A 108 13.05 -3.42 -10.94
CA MET A 108 12.98 -2.47 -12.06
C MET A 108 14.36 -2.01 -12.55
N LEU A 109 15.39 -2.07 -11.70
CA LEU A 109 16.76 -1.71 -12.03
C LEU A 109 17.59 -2.91 -12.54
N THR A 110 17.11 -4.12 -12.34
CA THR A 110 17.80 -5.34 -12.76
C THR A 110 18.22 -5.37 -14.24
N PRO A 111 17.41 -4.87 -15.19
CA PRO A 111 17.84 -4.82 -16.60
C PRO A 111 19.07 -3.94 -16.86
N LEU A 112 19.32 -2.95 -15.98
CA LEU A 112 20.43 -2.00 -16.09
C LEU A 112 21.65 -2.43 -15.28
N LEU A 113 21.43 -2.95 -14.08
CA LEU A 113 22.48 -3.23 -13.09
C LEU A 113 22.86 -4.72 -12.98
N GLY A 114 22.07 -5.60 -13.60
CA GLY A 114 22.21 -7.04 -13.43
C GLY A 114 21.60 -7.58 -12.13
N SER A 115 21.54 -8.91 -12.00
CA SER A 115 20.94 -9.61 -10.86
C SER A 115 22.02 -10.25 -9.98
N SER A 116 22.72 -9.45 -9.18
CA SER A 116 23.68 -9.95 -8.18
C SER A 116 23.10 -9.81 -6.76
N ALA A 117 23.24 -10.84 -5.95
CA ALA A 117 22.79 -10.80 -4.55
C ALA A 117 23.47 -9.67 -3.74
N GLY A 118 24.76 -9.40 -4.03
CA GLY A 118 25.50 -8.30 -3.41
C GLY A 118 24.95 -6.93 -3.79
N LEU A 119 24.59 -6.72 -5.05
CA LEU A 119 23.97 -5.48 -5.53
C LEU A 119 22.58 -5.28 -4.90
N GLN A 120 21.79 -6.35 -4.79
CA GLN A 120 20.47 -6.28 -4.15
C GLN A 120 20.57 -5.91 -2.67
N LEU A 121 21.53 -6.48 -1.93
CA LEU A 121 21.79 -6.13 -0.54
C LEU A 121 22.24 -4.67 -0.41
N GLY A 122 23.21 -4.25 -1.19
CA GLY A 122 23.70 -2.87 -1.20
C GLY A 122 22.59 -1.86 -1.50
N TYR A 123 21.78 -2.15 -2.53
CA TYR A 123 20.60 -1.36 -2.87
C TYR A 123 19.59 -1.29 -1.72
N SER A 124 19.29 -2.43 -1.07
CA SER A 124 18.32 -2.47 0.02
C SER A 124 18.79 -1.65 1.23
N VAL A 125 20.09 -1.73 1.57
CA VAL A 125 20.68 -0.92 2.65
C VAL A 125 20.58 0.57 2.32
N LEU A 126 20.89 0.96 1.09
CA LEU A 126 20.80 2.35 0.65
C LEU A 126 19.35 2.83 0.65
N PHE A 127 18.43 2.03 0.11
CA PHE A 127 17.00 2.33 0.05
C PHE A 127 16.40 2.56 1.44
N PHE A 128 16.63 1.63 2.37
CA PHE A 128 16.13 1.77 3.74
C PHE A 128 16.88 2.84 4.53
N GLY A 129 18.16 3.06 4.27
CA GLY A 129 18.93 4.16 4.86
C GLY A 129 18.33 5.52 4.49
N VAL A 130 18.04 5.76 3.20
CA VAL A 130 17.38 6.98 2.73
C VAL A 130 15.98 7.10 3.31
N ALA A 131 15.17 6.03 3.27
CA ALA A 131 13.83 6.01 3.83
C ALA A 131 13.84 6.36 5.33
N PHE A 132 14.79 5.81 6.09
CA PHE A 132 14.98 6.10 7.51
C PHE A 132 15.34 7.56 7.76
N LEU A 133 16.29 8.12 7.00
CA LEU A 133 16.68 9.54 7.12
C LEU A 133 15.50 10.49 6.84
N VAL A 134 14.68 10.16 5.84
CA VAL A 134 13.46 10.91 5.52
C VAL A 134 12.43 10.79 6.64
N ALA A 135 12.23 9.58 7.17
CA ALA A 135 11.28 9.31 8.26
C ALA A 135 11.67 9.98 9.59
N LEU A 136 12.96 10.26 9.84
CA LEU A 136 13.41 10.98 11.02
C LEU A 136 12.99 12.46 11.06
N ARG A 137 12.53 13.04 9.95
CA ARG A 137 12.12 14.44 9.86
C ARG A 137 10.72 14.62 9.28
N PRO A 138 9.68 14.07 9.93
CA PRO A 138 8.29 14.12 9.43
C PRO A 138 7.75 15.54 9.33
N ASP A 139 8.15 16.43 10.25
CA ASP A 139 7.65 17.82 10.33
C ASP A 139 8.03 18.69 9.13
N ARG A 140 9.12 18.36 8.44
CA ARG A 140 9.52 19.10 7.23
C ARG A 140 8.74 18.65 6.00
N LEU A 141 8.37 17.40 5.91
CA LEU A 141 7.58 16.86 4.79
C LEU A 141 6.16 17.44 4.77
N THR A 142 5.53 17.61 5.93
CA THR A 142 4.18 18.18 6.05
C THR A 142 4.13 19.69 5.84
N ARG A 143 5.26 20.41 5.96
CA ARG A 143 5.33 21.85 5.70
C ARG A 143 5.41 22.21 4.22
N TRP A 144 5.84 21.29 3.37
CA TRP A 144 5.98 21.50 1.92
C TRP A 144 4.76 21.01 1.12
N LEU A 145 3.84 20.30 1.75
CA LEU A 145 2.52 19.85 1.22
C LEU A 145 1.39 20.78 1.72
#